data_73e0dba6f9a5829695afeabcb6e685b5
#
_entry.id   73e0dba6f9a5829695afeabcb6e685b5
#
_cell.length_a   1.000
_cell.length_b   1.000
_cell.length_c   1.000
_cell.angle_alpha   90.00
_cell.angle_beta   90.00
_cell.angle_gamma   90.00
#
_symmetry.space_group_name_H-M   'P 1'
#
loop_
_entity.id
_entity.type
_entity.pdbx_description
1 polymer ?
#
loop_
_entity_poly.entity_id
_entity_poly.type
_entity_poly.pdbx_seq_one_letter_code
_entity_poly.pdbx_strand_id
1 'polypeptide(L)'
;MCLAVPMQILEIKDDGMARVTAMGAERDAALDLTPQATVGDYVLVHAGFAIEVVDEDYAQETLDLIAQFPELADVDLPATV
;
A
#
# COMPACT_ATOMS: atom_id res chain seq x y z
N MET A 1 -0.35 -11.29 13.35
CA MET A 1 -0.44 -9.84 13.33
C MET A 1 -0.35 -9.34 11.90
N CYS A 2 -1.25 -8.49 11.52
CA CYS A 2 -1.23 -7.91 10.18
C CYS A 2 -0.40 -6.64 10.17
N LEU A 3 0.35 -6.47 9.09
CA LEU A 3 1.19 -5.30 8.92
C LEU A 3 0.83 -4.66 7.59
N ALA A 4 0.41 -3.41 7.63
CA ALA A 4 0.08 -2.70 6.40
C ALA A 4 1.34 -2.42 5.61
N VAL A 5 1.25 -2.52 4.29
CA VAL A 5 2.38 -2.33 3.40
C VAL A 5 2.23 -0.97 2.72
N PRO A 6 3.27 -0.11 2.79
CA PRO A 6 3.22 1.17 2.07
C PRO A 6 3.29 0.91 0.57
N MET A 7 2.36 1.50 -0.18
CA MET A 7 2.34 1.35 -1.63
C MET A 7 2.09 2.71 -2.25
N GLN A 8 2.67 2.93 -3.42
CA GLN A 8 2.53 4.20 -4.11
C GLN A 8 1.38 4.13 -5.11
N ILE A 9 0.57 5.19 -5.13
CA ILE A 9 -0.56 5.26 -6.04
C ILE A 9 -0.06 5.60 -7.44
N LEU A 10 -0.36 4.72 -8.38
CA LEU A 10 -0.03 4.93 -9.80
C LEU A 10 -1.16 5.59 -10.56
N GLU A 11 -2.39 5.25 -10.22
CA GLU A 11 -3.56 5.69 -10.96
C GLU A 11 -4.77 5.61 -10.03
N ILE A 12 -5.66 6.59 -10.14
CA ILE A 12 -6.93 6.57 -9.42
C ILE A 12 -8.04 6.45 -10.44
N LYS A 13 -8.88 5.44 -10.26
CA LYS A 13 -9.96 5.14 -11.20
C LYS A 13 -11.24 5.80 -10.75
N ASP A 14 -12.21 5.87 -11.67
CA ASP A 14 -13.47 6.56 -11.43
C ASP A 14 -14.30 5.89 -10.34
N ASP A 15 -14.09 4.61 -10.10
CA ASP A 15 -14.89 3.84 -9.14
C ASP A 15 -14.37 3.90 -7.72
N GLY A 16 -13.41 4.79 -7.44
CA GLY A 16 -12.85 4.93 -6.10
C GLY A 16 -11.73 3.95 -5.81
N MET A 17 -11.34 3.16 -6.78
CA MET A 17 -10.20 2.26 -6.65
C MET A 17 -8.95 2.92 -7.18
N ALA A 18 -7.81 2.48 -6.65
CA ALA A 18 -6.52 2.97 -7.12
C ALA A 18 -5.63 1.79 -7.46
N ARG A 19 -4.80 1.98 -8.47
CA ARG A 19 -3.73 1.05 -8.77
C ARG A 19 -2.51 1.47 -7.97
N VAL A 20 -1.99 0.56 -7.16
CA VAL A 20 -0.87 0.86 -6.27
C VAL A 20 0.26 -0.12 -6.50
N THR A 21 1.47 0.29 -6.16
CA THR A 21 2.65 -0.54 -6.41
C THR A 21 3.62 -0.46 -5.25
N ALA A 22 4.30 -1.57 -4.99
CA ALA A 22 5.43 -1.63 -4.07
C ALA A 22 6.22 -2.90 -4.36
N MET A 23 7.55 -2.77 -4.33
CA MET A 23 8.44 -3.93 -4.42
C MET A 23 8.18 -4.77 -5.66
N GLY A 24 7.84 -4.12 -6.76
CA GLY A 24 7.63 -4.81 -8.04
C GLY A 24 6.25 -5.41 -8.21
N ALA A 25 5.38 -5.28 -7.23
CA ALA A 25 4.02 -5.82 -7.30
C ALA A 25 3.02 -4.68 -7.47
N GLU A 26 1.96 -4.92 -8.23
CA GLU A 26 0.87 -3.97 -8.39
C GLU A 26 -0.42 -4.59 -7.89
N ARG A 27 -1.26 -3.77 -7.29
CA ARG A 27 -2.54 -4.21 -6.75
C ARG A 27 -3.57 -3.12 -6.92
N ASP A 28 -4.84 -3.49 -6.77
CA ASP A 28 -5.91 -2.52 -6.66
C ASP A 28 -6.22 -2.33 -5.18
N ALA A 29 -6.45 -1.09 -4.78
CA ALA A 29 -6.79 -0.77 -3.40
C ALA A 29 -7.93 0.23 -3.40
N ALA A 30 -8.84 0.06 -2.46
CA ALA A 30 -9.95 0.98 -2.30
C ALA A 30 -9.51 2.21 -1.53
N LEU A 31 -9.91 3.39 -1.98
CA LEU A 31 -9.54 4.65 -1.34
C LEU A 31 -10.67 5.21 -0.47
N ASP A 32 -11.64 4.39 -0.10
CA ASP A 32 -12.79 4.85 0.67
C ASP A 32 -12.38 5.50 1.98
N LEU A 33 -11.30 5.02 2.58
CA LEU A 33 -10.81 5.53 3.86
C LEU A 33 -9.80 6.66 3.71
N THR A 34 -9.33 6.91 2.50
CA THR A 34 -8.33 7.94 2.23
C THR A 34 -8.76 8.77 1.02
N PRO A 35 -9.90 9.45 1.10
CA PRO A 35 -10.41 10.17 -0.09
C PRO A 35 -9.53 11.32 -0.52
N GLN A 36 -8.62 11.78 0.35
CA GLN A 36 -7.71 12.88 0.02
C GLN A 36 -6.47 12.41 -0.74
N ALA A 37 -6.28 11.11 -0.90
CA ALA A 37 -5.07 10.59 -1.54
C ALA A 37 -5.05 10.94 -3.02
N THR A 38 -3.86 11.19 -3.55
CA THR A 38 -3.67 11.55 -4.97
C THR A 38 -2.59 10.68 -5.58
N VAL A 39 -2.53 10.71 -6.92
CA VAL A 39 -1.50 9.96 -7.64
C VAL A 39 -0.12 10.40 -7.17
N GLY A 40 0.74 9.43 -6.91
CA GLY A 40 2.09 9.69 -6.41
C GLY A 40 2.18 9.58 -4.90
N ASP A 41 1.06 9.65 -4.19
CA ASP A 41 1.07 9.51 -2.73
C ASP A 41 1.38 8.07 -2.33
N TYR A 42 1.95 7.92 -1.16
CA TYR A 42 2.12 6.61 -0.54
C TYR A 42 1.00 6.38 0.46
N VAL A 43 0.41 5.20 0.40
CA VAL A 43 -0.67 4.82 1.32
C VAL A 43 -0.34 3.49 1.95
N LEU A 44 -0.78 3.29 3.18
CA LEU A 44 -0.68 1.99 3.82
C LEU A 44 -1.85 1.14 3.34
N VAL A 45 -1.55 -0.02 2.76
CA VAL A 45 -2.56 -0.91 2.20
C VAL A 45 -2.67 -2.15 3.07
N HIS A 46 -3.89 -2.47 3.47
CA HIS A 46 -4.17 -3.64 4.28
C HIS A 46 -5.48 -4.26 3.79
N ALA A 47 -5.43 -5.53 3.43
CA ALA A 47 -6.61 -6.27 2.99
C ALA A 47 -7.34 -5.60 1.83
N GLY A 48 -6.60 -4.95 0.93
CA GLY A 48 -7.19 -4.32 -0.25
C GLY A 48 -7.69 -2.91 -0.02
N PHE A 49 -7.50 -2.35 1.18
CA PHE A 49 -7.91 -0.98 1.49
C PHE A 49 -6.71 -0.12 1.80
N ALA A 50 -6.69 1.10 1.25
CA ALA A 50 -5.73 2.11 1.68
C ALA A 50 -6.28 2.71 2.97
N ILE A 51 -5.53 2.57 4.06
CA ILE A 51 -6.03 2.97 5.37
C ILE A 51 -5.47 4.29 5.86
N GLU A 52 -4.34 4.73 5.29
CA GLU A 52 -3.73 5.97 5.72
C GLU A 52 -2.76 6.46 4.66
N VAL A 53 -2.73 7.78 4.44
CA VAL A 53 -1.70 8.39 3.59
C VAL A 53 -0.48 8.66 4.46
N VAL A 54 0.69 8.24 3.98
CA VAL A 54 1.94 8.44 4.72
C VAL A 54 2.92 9.18 3.83
N ASP A 55 3.95 9.77 4.43
CA ASP A 55 4.95 10.47 3.64
C ASP A 55 5.95 9.48 3.05
N GLU A 56 6.70 10.00 2.07
CA GLU A 56 7.63 9.15 1.33
C GLU A 56 8.73 8.59 2.22
N ASP A 57 9.23 9.38 3.16
CA ASP A 57 10.30 8.93 4.03
C ASP A 57 9.86 7.76 4.89
N TYR A 58 8.66 7.86 5.46
CA TYR A 58 8.11 6.76 6.25
C TYR A 58 7.91 5.53 5.39
N ALA A 59 7.38 5.73 4.18
CA ALA A 59 7.12 4.61 3.27
C ALA A 59 8.43 3.91 2.90
N GLN A 60 9.47 4.66 2.58
CA GLN A 60 10.75 4.06 2.19
C GLN A 60 11.38 3.31 3.34
N GLU A 61 11.36 3.86 4.55
CA GLU A 61 11.90 3.18 5.70
C GLU A 61 11.19 1.87 5.96
N THR A 62 9.86 1.89 5.84
CA THR A 62 9.07 0.69 6.09
C THR A 62 9.31 -0.35 5.01
N LEU A 63 9.41 0.06 3.74
CA LEU A 63 9.69 -0.87 2.65
C LEU A 63 11.07 -1.47 2.79
N ASP A 64 12.06 -0.68 3.21
CA ASP A 64 13.41 -1.21 3.44
C ASP A 64 13.39 -2.27 4.53
N LEU A 65 12.62 -2.03 5.58
CA LEU A 65 12.49 -3.01 6.66
C LEU A 65 11.84 -4.28 6.16
N ILE A 66 10.79 -4.17 5.35
CA ILE A 66 10.11 -5.32 4.79
C ILE A 66 11.06 -6.11 3.88
N ALA A 67 11.89 -5.40 3.12
CA ALA A 67 12.86 -6.07 2.25
C ALA A 67 13.86 -6.90 3.04
N GLN A 68 14.23 -6.44 4.25
CA GLN A 68 15.12 -7.19 5.11
C GLN A 68 14.43 -8.34 5.81
N PHE A 69 13.13 -8.23 6.01
CA PHE A 69 12.34 -9.25 6.70
C PHE A 69 11.11 -9.57 5.86
N PRO A 70 11.29 -10.34 4.77
CA PRO A 70 10.19 -10.59 3.82
C PRO A 70 8.94 -11.19 4.47
N GLU A 71 9.09 -11.88 5.57
CA GLU A 71 7.93 -12.46 6.25
C GLU A 71 6.96 -11.41 6.77
N LEU A 72 7.40 -10.16 6.95
CA LEU A 72 6.50 -9.11 7.36
C LEU A 72 5.49 -8.78 6.24
N ALA A 73 5.95 -8.83 5.01
CA ALA A 73 5.05 -8.61 3.87
C ALA A 73 4.10 -9.79 3.70
N ASP A 74 4.61 -11.00 3.93
CA ASP A 74 3.78 -12.20 3.78
C ASP A 74 2.60 -12.19 4.74
N VAL A 75 2.77 -11.57 5.89
CA VAL A 75 1.68 -11.50 6.86
C VAL A 75 0.50 -10.72 6.30
N ASP A 76 0.78 -9.68 5.54
CA ASP A 76 -0.26 -8.85 4.96
C ASP A 76 -0.74 -9.32 3.60
N LEU A 77 0.14 -10.03 2.90
CA LEU A 77 -0.14 -10.38 1.52
C LEU A 77 -0.85 -11.71 1.37
N PRO A 78 -1.03 -12.37 2.33
CA PRO A 78 -1.53 -13.68 2.14
C PRO A 78 -2.65 -13.75 1.23
N ALA A 79 -2.26 -13.37 1.26
CA ALA A 79 -2.79 -13.53 0.90
C ALA A 79 -3.32 -13.60 0.00
N THR A 80 -3.13 -13.33 0.09
CA THR A 80 -3.47 -13.08 -0.54
C THR A 80 -3.60 -13.84 -1.29
N VAL A 81 -3.39 -14.28 -1.10
CA VAL A 81 -3.52 -14.90 -1.40
C VAL A 81 -4.18 -15.09 -1.80
#